data_bf37b199b8d2a1f161758a472671dc90
#
_entry.id   bf37b199b8d2a1f161758a472671dc90
#
_cell.length_a   1.000
_cell.length_b   1.000
_cell.length_c   1.000
_cell.angle_alpha   90.00
_cell.angle_beta   90.00
_cell.angle_gamma   90.00
#
_symmetry.space_group_name_H-M   'P 1'
#
loop_
_entity.id
_entity.type
_entity.pdbx_description
1 polymer ?
#
loop_
_entity_poly.entity_id
_entity_poly.type
_entity_poly.pdbx_seq_one_letter_code
_entity_poly.pdbx_strand_id
1 'polypeptide(L)'
;MTILNTDDSLLLIIDVQEKLLNAVFNKELCSKKAEIIAKAANILGIPVIVTEQYPKGLGNTVEPLKSKLGDNVQYFEKTAFSALDNQDVLNALEKANKKQVVIFGIETHICAREIPNRYRCSVMKTGIR
;
A
#
# COMPACT_ATOMS: atom_id res chain seq x y z
N MET A 1 21.24 7.39 -7.93
CA MET A 1 20.20 7.33 -6.88
C MET A 1 18.94 8.05 -7.31
N THR A 2 17.79 7.47 -7.05
CA THR A 2 16.52 8.10 -7.37
C THR A 2 15.96 8.81 -6.14
N ILE A 3 15.63 10.09 -6.31
CA ILE A 3 15.01 10.88 -5.25
C ILE A 3 13.51 10.87 -5.47
N LEU A 4 12.75 10.61 -4.41
CA LEU A 4 11.30 10.64 -4.50
C LEU A 4 10.81 12.08 -4.65
N ASN A 5 9.86 12.24 -5.55
CA ASN A 5 9.26 13.54 -5.83
C ASN A 5 7.76 13.45 -5.51
N THR A 6 7.28 14.34 -4.65
CA THR A 6 5.89 14.29 -4.21
C THR A 6 4.90 14.48 -5.36
N ASP A 7 5.25 15.29 -6.35
CA ASP A 7 4.37 15.55 -7.48
C ASP A 7 4.26 14.33 -8.42
N ASP A 8 5.21 13.42 -8.33
CA ASP A 8 5.30 12.29 -9.24
C ASP A 8 5.24 10.94 -8.52
N SER A 9 4.72 10.94 -7.30
CA SER A 9 4.67 9.77 -6.44
C SER A 9 3.24 9.35 -6.12
N LEU A 10 3.08 8.04 -5.96
CA LEU A 10 1.85 7.41 -5.48
C LEU A 10 2.22 6.45 -4.37
N LEU A 11 1.40 6.37 -3.35
CA LEU A 11 1.57 5.39 -2.27
C LEU A 11 0.62 4.22 -2.49
N LEU A 12 1.17 3.03 -2.55
CA LEU A 12 0.39 1.80 -2.66
C LEU A 12 0.54 1.01 -1.35
N ILE A 13 -0.56 0.88 -0.64
CA ILE A 13 -0.61 0.14 0.63
C ILE A 13 -1.26 -1.21 0.36
N ILE A 14 -0.53 -2.27 0.65
CA ILE A 14 -0.94 -3.63 0.30
C ILE A 14 -1.28 -4.42 1.55
N ASP A 15 -2.55 -4.74 1.71
CA ASP A 15 -3.05 -5.76 2.65
C ASP A 15 -2.68 -5.54 4.12
N VAL A 16 -2.69 -4.29 4.58
CA VAL A 16 -2.48 -3.99 6.00
C VAL A 16 -3.83 -4.15 6.72
N GLN A 17 -4.22 -5.40 6.90
CA GLN A 17 -5.52 -5.81 7.38
C GLN A 17 -5.44 -6.44 8.77
N GLU A 18 -6.58 -6.45 9.45
CA GLU A 18 -6.66 -6.85 10.86
C GLU A 18 -6.02 -8.20 11.16
N LYS A 19 -6.42 -9.24 10.43
CA LYS A 19 -5.90 -10.58 10.71
C LYS A 19 -4.47 -10.77 10.22
N LEU A 20 -4.10 -10.13 9.12
CA LEU A 20 -2.74 -10.22 8.61
C LEU A 20 -1.76 -9.49 9.52
N LEU A 21 -2.14 -8.32 10.00
CA LEU A 21 -1.29 -7.56 10.91
C LEU A 21 -1.05 -8.32 12.22
N ASN A 22 -2.08 -9.01 12.74
CA ASN A 22 -1.94 -9.79 13.96
C ASN A 22 -0.94 -10.94 13.82
N ALA A 23 -0.69 -11.41 12.60
CA ALA A 23 0.27 -12.48 12.32
C ALA A 23 1.69 -11.97 12.12
N VAL A 24 1.89 -10.66 12.08
CA VAL A 24 3.19 -10.06 11.82
C VAL A 24 4.05 -10.09 13.10
N PHE A 25 5.31 -10.47 12.95
CA PHE A 25 6.24 -10.59 14.07
C PHE A 25 6.30 -9.33 14.94
N ASN A 26 6.33 -8.18 14.32
CA ASN A 26 6.50 -6.89 15.01
C ASN A 26 5.32 -5.96 14.70
N LYS A 27 4.12 -6.41 15.03
CA LYS A 27 2.89 -5.76 14.59
C LYS A 27 2.74 -4.32 15.06
N GLU A 28 3.18 -4.00 16.29
CA GLU A 28 3.06 -2.64 16.80
C GLU A 28 3.94 -1.67 16.03
N LEU A 29 5.17 -2.09 15.71
CA LEU A 29 6.07 -1.28 14.91
C LEU A 29 5.56 -1.14 13.47
N CYS A 30 5.04 -2.22 12.90
CA CYS A 30 4.46 -2.19 11.57
C CYS A 30 3.28 -1.24 11.50
N SER A 31 2.39 -1.31 12.47
CA SER A 31 1.22 -0.44 12.55
C SER A 31 1.65 1.03 12.68
N LYS A 32 2.62 1.30 13.54
CA LYS A 32 3.11 2.65 13.75
C LYS A 32 3.74 3.25 12.50
N LYS A 33 4.53 2.46 11.78
CA LYS A 33 5.13 2.91 10.52
C LYS A 33 4.07 3.15 9.45
N ALA A 34 3.03 2.31 9.42
CA ALA A 34 1.92 2.49 8.51
C ALA A 34 1.21 3.82 8.77
N GLU A 35 0.97 4.14 10.04
CA GLU A 35 0.35 5.42 10.40
C GLU A 35 1.19 6.61 9.96
N ILE A 36 2.51 6.53 10.17
CA ILE A 36 3.42 7.62 9.80
C ILE A 36 3.40 7.85 8.30
N ILE A 37 3.49 6.79 7.51
CA ILE A 37 3.55 6.92 6.06
C ILE A 37 2.20 7.40 5.50
N ALA A 38 1.09 6.95 6.08
CA ALA A 38 -0.23 7.40 5.68
C ALA A 38 -0.43 8.89 5.97
N LYS A 39 -0.02 9.31 7.15
CA LYS A 39 -0.10 10.72 7.54
C LYS A 39 0.77 11.60 6.65
N ALA A 40 1.98 11.13 6.35
CA ALA A 40 2.88 11.87 5.47
C ALA A 40 2.27 12.03 4.08
N ALA A 41 1.71 10.97 3.51
CA ALA A 41 1.08 11.03 2.20
C ALA A 41 -0.09 12.01 2.19
N ASN A 42 -0.90 12.01 3.26
CA ASN A 42 -2.03 12.94 3.36
C ASN A 42 -1.55 14.39 3.41
N ILE A 43 -0.53 14.68 4.23
CA ILE A 43 0.01 16.04 4.35
C ILE A 43 0.61 16.52 3.04
N LEU A 44 1.31 15.65 2.33
CA LEU A 44 2.00 15.99 1.08
C LEU A 44 1.08 15.96 -0.15
N GLY A 45 -0.16 15.54 0.01
CA GLY A 45 -1.09 15.45 -1.11
C GLY A 45 -0.79 14.32 -2.08
N ILE A 46 -0.08 13.29 -1.63
CA ILE A 46 0.25 12.13 -2.47
C ILE A 46 -0.98 11.21 -2.56
N PRO A 47 -1.40 10.83 -3.78
CA PRO A 47 -2.52 9.90 -3.91
C PRO A 47 -2.18 8.52 -3.37
N VAL A 48 -3.17 7.87 -2.78
CA VAL A 48 -3.00 6.58 -2.12
C VAL A 48 -3.95 5.55 -2.71
N ILE A 49 -3.43 4.37 -2.97
CA ILE A 49 -4.23 3.20 -3.35
C ILE A 49 -4.03 2.15 -2.26
N VAL A 50 -5.13 1.63 -1.75
CA VAL A 50 -5.13 0.61 -0.69
C VAL A 50 -5.76 -0.66 -1.24
N THR A 51 -5.08 -1.79 -1.07
CA THR A 51 -5.66 -3.08 -1.43
C THR A 51 -6.06 -3.85 -0.18
N GLU A 52 -7.13 -4.62 -0.29
CA GLU A 52 -7.60 -5.52 0.75
C GLU A 52 -7.78 -6.91 0.15
N GLN A 53 -7.06 -7.87 0.70
CA GLN A 53 -7.14 -9.28 0.29
C GLN A 53 -8.31 -9.93 1.01
N TYR A 54 -9.31 -10.39 0.28
CA TYR A 54 -10.45 -11.12 0.82
C TYR A 54 -10.90 -10.57 2.18
N PRO A 55 -11.43 -9.32 2.22
CA PRO A 55 -11.72 -8.65 3.51
C PRO A 55 -12.76 -9.38 4.36
N LYS A 56 -13.65 -10.15 3.77
CA LYS A 56 -14.62 -10.95 4.52
C LYS A 56 -13.94 -11.98 5.42
N GLY A 57 -12.78 -12.47 5.02
CA GLY A 57 -12.02 -13.45 5.80
C GLY A 57 -10.90 -12.83 6.61
N LEU A 58 -10.18 -11.87 6.03
CA LEU A 58 -8.97 -11.30 6.63
C LEU A 58 -9.21 -9.97 7.36
N GLY A 59 -10.42 -9.44 7.28
CA GLY A 59 -10.74 -8.17 7.90
C GLY A 59 -10.40 -7.00 7.00
N ASN A 60 -10.72 -5.82 7.46
CA ASN A 60 -10.48 -4.58 6.73
C ASN A 60 -9.11 -4.00 7.05
N THR A 61 -8.69 -3.00 6.27
CA THR A 61 -7.53 -2.20 6.61
C THR A 61 -7.67 -1.71 8.05
N VAL A 62 -6.57 -1.81 8.81
CA VAL A 62 -6.63 -1.51 10.25
C VAL A 62 -6.97 -0.05 10.49
N GLU A 63 -7.79 0.18 11.52
CA GLU A 63 -8.33 1.52 11.81
C GLU A 63 -7.26 2.58 12.07
N PRO A 64 -6.19 2.31 12.84
CA PRO A 64 -5.15 3.31 13.04
C PRO A 64 -4.54 3.83 11.74
N LEU A 65 -4.35 2.97 10.76
CA LEU A 65 -3.87 3.37 9.44
C LEU A 65 -4.94 4.13 8.68
N LYS A 66 -6.14 3.58 8.65
CA LYS A 66 -7.26 4.14 7.90
C LYS A 66 -7.59 5.56 8.36
N SER A 67 -7.52 5.82 9.66
CA SER A 67 -7.82 7.12 10.23
C SER A 67 -6.81 8.20 9.83
N LYS A 68 -5.61 7.82 9.40
CA LYS A 68 -4.58 8.77 8.98
C LYS A 68 -4.62 9.07 7.49
N LEU A 69 -5.34 8.26 6.72
CA LEU A 69 -5.50 8.50 5.28
C LEU A 69 -6.51 9.63 5.08
N GLY A 70 -6.23 10.47 4.10
CA GLY A 70 -7.13 11.58 3.76
C GLY A 70 -8.19 11.16 2.76
N ASP A 71 -8.66 12.14 1.99
CA ASP A 71 -9.71 11.90 0.99
C ASP A 71 -9.15 11.41 -0.33
N ASN A 72 -7.85 11.56 -0.56
CA ASN A 72 -7.23 11.17 -1.82
C ASN A 72 -6.76 9.71 -1.76
N VAL A 73 -7.70 8.82 -1.47
CA VAL A 73 -7.42 7.40 -1.30
C VAL A 73 -8.50 6.56 -1.99
N GLN A 74 -8.07 5.50 -2.65
CA GLN A 74 -8.97 4.54 -3.30
C GLN A 74 -8.72 3.16 -2.70
N TYR A 75 -9.80 2.44 -2.40
CA TYR A 75 -9.74 1.10 -1.81
C TYR A 75 -10.19 0.07 -2.83
N PHE A 76 -9.43 -1.02 -2.96
CA PHE A 76 -9.77 -2.11 -3.88
C PHE A 76 -9.66 -3.45 -3.16
N GLU A 77 -10.69 -4.29 -3.34
CA GLU A 77 -10.65 -5.67 -2.85
C GLU A 77 -10.02 -6.54 -3.92
N LYS A 78 -9.22 -7.51 -3.51
CA LYS A 78 -8.63 -8.46 -4.42
C LYS A 78 -8.67 -9.87 -3.85
N THR A 79 -8.68 -10.84 -4.75
CA THR A 79 -8.60 -12.27 -4.40
C THR A 79 -7.25 -12.86 -4.78
N ALA A 80 -6.52 -12.22 -5.69
CA ALA A 80 -5.19 -12.65 -6.10
C ALA A 80 -4.13 -12.07 -5.17
N PHE A 81 -2.99 -12.74 -5.06
CA PHE A 81 -1.89 -12.26 -4.23
C PHE A 81 -1.25 -11.00 -4.78
N SER A 82 -1.05 -10.94 -6.08
CA SER A 82 -0.46 -9.75 -6.68
C SER A 82 -1.49 -8.64 -6.86
N ALA A 83 -1.11 -7.42 -6.49
CA ALA A 83 -1.96 -6.25 -6.72
C ALA A 83 -2.25 -6.05 -8.21
N LEU A 84 -1.32 -6.43 -9.08
CA LEU A 84 -1.49 -6.25 -10.52
C LEU A 84 -2.36 -7.31 -11.19
N ASP A 85 -2.73 -8.36 -10.46
CA ASP A 85 -3.71 -9.32 -10.96
C ASP A 85 -5.14 -8.76 -10.84
N ASN A 86 -5.30 -7.64 -10.16
CA ASN A 86 -6.58 -6.94 -10.07
C ASN A 86 -6.62 -5.83 -11.11
N GLN A 87 -7.55 -5.96 -12.06
CA GLN A 87 -7.65 -4.99 -13.15
C GLN A 87 -7.98 -3.58 -12.65
N ASP A 88 -8.78 -3.48 -11.60
CA ASP A 88 -9.16 -2.17 -11.07
C ASP A 88 -7.95 -1.45 -10.46
N VAL A 89 -7.08 -2.18 -9.76
CA VAL A 89 -5.84 -1.63 -9.22
C VAL A 89 -4.93 -1.17 -10.35
N LEU A 90 -4.76 -2.01 -11.37
CA LEU A 90 -3.93 -1.67 -12.51
C LEU A 90 -4.43 -0.42 -13.22
N ASN A 91 -5.73 -0.33 -13.44
CA ASN A 91 -6.33 0.84 -14.07
C ASN A 91 -6.13 2.10 -13.23
N ALA A 92 -6.25 1.99 -11.91
CA ALA A 92 -6.03 3.13 -11.02
C ALA A 92 -4.58 3.60 -11.05
N LEU A 93 -3.63 2.66 -11.11
CA LEU A 93 -2.21 3.00 -11.22
C LEU A 93 -1.93 3.75 -12.54
N GLU A 94 -2.47 3.26 -13.63
CA GLU A 94 -2.27 3.89 -14.94
C GLU A 94 -2.92 5.26 -15.02
N LYS A 95 -4.12 5.38 -14.45
CA LYS A 95 -4.85 6.65 -14.46
C LYS A 95 -4.15 7.72 -13.62
N ALA A 96 -3.52 7.32 -12.51
CA ALA A 96 -2.77 8.24 -11.68
C ALA A 96 -1.55 8.81 -12.41
N ASN A 97 -1.01 8.05 -13.36
CA ASN A 97 0.10 8.47 -14.21
C ASN A 97 1.30 9.02 -13.43
N LYS A 98 1.67 8.33 -12.37
CA LYS A 98 2.83 8.68 -11.56
C LYS A 98 4.01 7.80 -11.92
N LYS A 99 5.21 8.36 -11.92
CA LYS A 99 6.41 7.63 -12.27
C LYS A 99 7.02 6.87 -11.12
N GLN A 100 6.67 7.25 -9.90
CA GLN A 100 7.23 6.64 -8.69
C GLN A 100 6.11 6.06 -7.85
N VAL A 101 6.29 4.83 -7.41
CA VAL A 101 5.34 4.16 -6.53
C VAL A 101 6.08 3.74 -5.27
N VAL A 102 5.63 4.25 -4.13
CA VAL A 102 6.13 3.82 -2.83
C VAL A 102 5.19 2.74 -2.34
N ILE A 103 5.73 1.59 -1.99
CA ILE A 103 4.94 0.44 -1.59
C ILE A 103 5.16 0.16 -0.12
N PHE A 104 4.07 0.00 0.60
CA PHE A 104 4.06 -0.42 1.99
C PHE A 104 3.05 -1.54 2.16
N GLY A 105 3.45 -2.63 2.79
CA GLY A 105 2.51 -3.72 3.00
C GLY A 105 3.11 -4.88 3.76
N ILE A 106 2.24 -5.77 4.16
CA ILE A 106 2.64 -6.90 5.00
C ILE A 106 3.33 -7.98 4.17
N GLU A 107 2.82 -8.27 2.98
CA GLU A 107 3.37 -9.32 2.12
C GLU A 107 4.00 -8.77 0.84
N THR A 108 4.74 -7.66 1.00
CA THR A 108 5.31 -6.96 -0.16
C THR A 108 6.24 -7.83 -0.98
N HIS A 109 6.94 -8.79 -0.37
CA HIS A 109 7.85 -9.66 -1.11
C HIS A 109 7.11 -10.54 -2.14
N ILE A 110 5.81 -10.79 -1.95
CA ILE A 110 5.00 -11.52 -2.90
C ILE A 110 4.26 -10.55 -3.83
N CYS A 111 3.56 -9.59 -3.25
CA CYS A 111 2.66 -8.72 -4.01
C CYS A 111 3.38 -7.69 -4.86
N ALA A 112 4.52 -7.22 -4.41
CA ALA A 112 5.25 -6.15 -5.09
C ALA A 112 6.10 -6.63 -6.27
N ARG A 113 6.45 -7.91 -6.32
CA ARG A 113 7.31 -8.43 -7.39
C ARG A 113 6.71 -8.30 -8.77
N GLU A 114 5.40 -8.24 -8.85
CA GLU A 114 4.69 -8.19 -10.13
C GLU A 114 4.55 -6.78 -10.69
N ILE A 115 5.05 -5.76 -10.00
CA ILE A 115 4.92 -4.38 -10.46
C ILE A 115 5.85 -4.14 -11.65
N PRO A 116 5.31 -3.59 -12.76
CA PRO A 116 6.11 -3.40 -13.97
C PRO A 116 7.34 -2.53 -13.76
N ASN A 117 8.42 -2.85 -14.44
CA ASN A 117 9.68 -2.11 -14.33
C ASN A 117 9.57 -0.65 -14.77
N ARG A 118 8.55 -0.30 -15.51
CA ARG A 118 8.35 1.09 -15.94
C ARG A 118 8.06 2.02 -14.77
N TYR A 119 7.64 1.46 -13.62
CA TYR A 119 7.46 2.22 -12.40
C TYR A 119 8.73 2.12 -11.56
N ARG A 120 9.20 3.25 -11.10
CA ARG A 120 10.28 3.26 -10.13
C ARG A 120 9.66 3.08 -8.75
N CYS A 121 10.04 2.00 -8.10
CA CYS A 121 9.44 1.61 -6.85
C CYS A 121 10.46 1.61 -5.71
N SER A 122 10.04 2.15 -4.58
CA SER A 122 10.72 1.90 -3.31
C SER A 122 9.85 0.93 -2.54
N VAL A 123 10.42 -0.20 -2.13
CA VAL A 123 9.70 -1.20 -1.37
C VAL A 123 10.09 -1.09 0.10
N MET A 124 9.09 -0.95 0.95
CA MET A 124 9.28 -0.90 2.39
C MET A 124 8.69 -2.17 2.99
N LYS A 125 9.52 -2.92 3.69
CA LYS A 125 9.09 -4.15 4.36
C LYS A 125 9.06 -3.93 5.85
N THR A 126 8.02 -4.39 6.49
CA THR A 126 7.91 -4.31 7.94
C THR A 126 7.30 -5.59 8.48
N GLY A 127 7.97 -6.18 9.46
CA GLY A 127 7.40 -7.23 10.26
C GLY A 127 7.26 -8.62 9.66
N ILE A 128 7.57 -8.80 8.39
CA ILE A 128 7.51 -10.10 7.74
C ILE A 128 8.90 -10.68 7.62
N ARG A 129 9.01 -11.95 7.97
CA ARG A 129 10.30 -12.62 7.94
C ARG A 129 10.26 -13.82 7.05
#